data_058c7dec74d908a9192ebeaab17fb8d4
#
_entry.id   058c7dec74d908a9192ebeaab17fb8d4
#
_cell.length_a   1.000
_cell.length_b   1.000
_cell.length_c   1.000
_cell.angle_alpha   90.00
_cell.angle_beta   90.00
_cell.angle_gamma   90.00
#
_symmetry.space_group_name_H-M   'P 1'
#
loop_
_entity.id
_entity.type
_entity.pdbx_description
1 polymer ?
#
loop_
_entity_poly.entity_id
_entity_poly.type
_entity_poly.pdbx_seq_one_letter_code
_entity_poly.pdbx_strand_id
1 'polypeptide(L)'
;RNYFCTGVVDKNMFGKYGLVHAISELHGRSTAGALLSIFSRLFTNFVQKHGFTCGMDDLILTAQAELDRIEELDKADESCKTATADVAEAADKPENEVVQAVAGKLRENADWGAQLDMKASGALNKVTSATVKKCLPFGTKKPFSKNCLSIMTISGAKGSLVNFSQIAAALGQQELEGRRVPRMPSGRTLPCFEPFDISARANGYIACRFFTGLNPPEY
;
A
#
# COMPACT_ATOMS: atom_id res chain seq x y z
N ARG A 1 36.97 -16.52 -12.46
CA ARG A 1 36.96 -15.14 -12.96
C ARG A 1 35.83 -14.43 -12.23
N ASN A 2 36.09 -13.31 -11.58
CA ASN A 2 35.16 -12.61 -10.68
C ASN A 2 34.28 -11.61 -11.46
N TYR A 3 33.43 -12.15 -12.36
CA TYR A 3 32.49 -11.33 -13.13
C TYR A 3 31.09 -11.51 -12.59
N PHE A 4 30.41 -10.40 -12.33
CA PHE A 4 28.97 -10.37 -12.07
C PHE A 4 28.24 -10.33 -13.42
N CYS A 5 27.69 -11.47 -13.85
CA CYS A 5 27.13 -11.63 -15.20
C CYS A 5 25.68 -11.14 -15.30
N THR A 6 24.84 -11.42 -14.32
CA THR A 6 23.41 -11.13 -14.33
C THR A 6 22.89 -10.89 -12.91
N GLY A 7 21.75 -10.23 -12.81
CA GLY A 7 21.05 -9.99 -11.54
C GLY A 7 21.29 -8.60 -10.95
N VAL A 8 20.77 -8.40 -9.75
CA VAL A 8 20.89 -7.15 -8.98
C VAL A 8 21.35 -7.50 -7.57
N VAL A 9 22.32 -6.76 -7.06
CA VAL A 9 22.74 -6.87 -5.66
C VAL A 9 21.78 -6.05 -4.81
N ASP A 10 20.77 -6.72 -4.30
CA ASP A 10 19.73 -6.14 -3.44
C ASP A 10 19.91 -6.54 -1.96
N LYS A 11 18.94 -6.19 -1.12
CA LYS A 11 18.92 -6.57 0.30
C LYS A 11 19.07 -8.08 0.52
N ASN A 12 18.49 -8.91 -0.34
CA ASN A 12 18.48 -10.36 -0.18
C ASN A 12 19.88 -10.95 -0.33
N MET A 13 20.76 -10.32 -1.10
CA MET A 13 22.15 -10.74 -1.26
C MET A 13 22.98 -10.64 0.04
N PHE A 14 22.55 -9.81 0.97
CA PHE A 14 23.18 -9.65 2.30
C PHE A 14 22.46 -10.45 3.40
N GLY A 15 21.35 -11.09 3.07
CA GLY A 15 20.55 -11.90 3.99
C GLY A 15 20.93 -13.38 4.02
N LYS A 16 20.10 -14.16 4.73
CA LYS A 16 20.20 -15.63 4.78
C LYS A 16 20.09 -16.22 3.37
N TYR A 17 21.00 -17.14 3.04
CA TYR A 17 21.16 -17.75 1.72
C TYR A 17 21.54 -16.79 0.58
N GLY A 18 21.95 -15.55 0.89
CA GLY A 18 22.44 -14.59 -0.08
C GLY A 18 23.94 -14.77 -0.40
N LEU A 19 24.47 -13.85 -1.22
CA LEU A 19 25.86 -13.86 -1.69
C LEU A 19 26.88 -13.93 -0.53
N VAL A 20 26.70 -13.10 0.49
CA VAL A 20 27.62 -13.02 1.64
C VAL A 20 27.62 -14.31 2.44
N HIS A 21 26.43 -14.92 2.63
CA HIS A 21 26.28 -16.23 3.29
C HIS A 21 27.01 -17.32 2.49
N ALA A 22 26.75 -17.40 1.18
CA ALA A 22 27.41 -18.39 0.33
C ALA A 22 28.96 -18.28 0.36
N ILE A 23 29.50 -17.06 0.33
CA ILE A 23 30.94 -16.83 0.42
C ILE A 23 31.47 -17.22 1.80
N SER A 24 30.72 -16.95 2.87
CA SER A 24 31.13 -17.36 4.23
C SER A 24 31.21 -18.88 4.37
N GLU A 25 30.26 -19.62 3.78
CA GLU A 25 30.24 -21.10 3.81
C GLU A 25 31.34 -21.71 2.93
N LEU A 26 31.54 -21.18 1.72
CA LEU A 26 32.49 -21.75 0.74
C LEU A 26 33.92 -21.33 0.97
N HIS A 27 34.16 -20.09 1.41
CA HIS A 27 35.50 -19.47 1.49
C HIS A 27 35.88 -18.99 2.87
N GLY A 28 35.02 -19.19 3.87
CA GLY A 28 35.26 -18.85 5.25
C GLY A 28 34.91 -17.38 5.61
N ARG A 29 34.80 -17.16 6.92
CA ARG A 29 34.35 -15.86 7.50
C ARG A 29 35.29 -14.70 7.20
N SER A 30 36.60 -14.95 7.13
CA SER A 30 37.58 -13.90 6.82
C SER A 30 37.37 -13.33 5.42
N THR A 31 37.11 -14.20 4.43
CA THR A 31 36.83 -13.79 3.05
C THR A 31 35.54 -13.01 2.95
N ALA A 32 34.48 -13.44 3.66
CA ALA A 32 33.21 -12.71 3.73
C ALA A 32 33.39 -11.32 4.36
N GLY A 33 34.19 -11.21 5.44
CA GLY A 33 34.51 -9.93 6.07
C GLY A 33 35.30 -8.99 5.15
N ALA A 34 36.25 -9.51 4.38
CA ALA A 34 37.00 -8.75 3.39
C ALA A 34 36.09 -8.23 2.27
N LEU A 35 35.17 -9.07 1.77
CA LEU A 35 34.17 -8.67 0.77
C LEU A 35 33.29 -7.52 1.26
N LEU A 36 32.77 -7.63 2.49
CA LEU A 36 31.93 -6.57 3.09
C LEU A 36 32.71 -5.25 3.22
N SER A 37 33.99 -5.33 3.59
CA SER A 37 34.86 -4.14 3.68
C SER A 37 35.07 -3.50 2.30
N ILE A 38 35.25 -4.31 1.26
CA ILE A 38 35.40 -3.82 -0.12
C ILE A 38 34.09 -3.15 -0.58
N PHE A 39 32.94 -3.79 -0.35
CA PHE A 39 31.65 -3.21 -0.71
C PHE A 39 31.37 -1.90 0.04
N SER A 40 31.68 -1.84 1.33
CA SER A 40 31.51 -0.61 2.10
C SER A 40 32.29 0.56 1.50
N ARG A 41 33.57 0.34 1.16
CA ARG A 41 34.40 1.37 0.52
C ARG A 41 33.89 1.75 -0.87
N LEU A 42 33.53 0.76 -1.68
CA LEU A 42 33.03 0.96 -3.05
C LEU A 42 31.73 1.78 -3.03
N PHE A 43 30.77 1.39 -2.21
CA PHE A 43 29.47 2.05 -2.15
C PHE A 43 29.58 3.45 -1.53
N THR A 44 30.41 3.64 -0.52
CA THR A 44 30.67 4.97 0.05
C THR A 44 31.26 5.91 -1.01
N ASN A 45 32.27 5.46 -1.75
CA ASN A 45 32.88 6.27 -2.82
C ASN A 45 31.88 6.56 -3.94
N PHE A 46 31.04 5.58 -4.32
CA PHE A 46 29.99 5.77 -5.32
C PHE A 46 28.99 6.84 -4.87
N VAL A 47 28.48 6.74 -3.63
CA VAL A 47 27.48 7.70 -3.10
C VAL A 47 28.08 9.10 -2.98
N GLN A 48 29.35 9.23 -2.57
CA GLN A 48 30.05 10.52 -2.50
C GLN A 48 30.16 11.21 -3.88
N LYS A 49 30.36 10.44 -4.95
CA LYS A 49 30.49 10.97 -6.31
C LYS A 49 29.14 11.17 -7.01
N HIS A 50 28.20 10.24 -6.81
CA HIS A 50 26.92 10.24 -7.51
C HIS A 50 25.86 11.06 -6.76
N GLY A 51 25.90 11.08 -5.44
CA GLY A 51 24.86 11.62 -4.57
C GLY A 51 23.65 10.68 -4.45
N PHE A 52 22.83 10.92 -3.42
CA PHE A 52 21.55 10.24 -3.23
C PHE A 52 20.63 11.17 -2.45
N THR A 53 19.51 11.59 -3.07
CA THR A 53 18.54 12.48 -2.44
C THR A 53 17.12 12.05 -2.83
N CYS A 54 16.28 11.76 -1.83
CA CYS A 54 14.85 11.59 -2.02
C CYS A 54 14.20 12.99 -2.05
N GLY A 55 13.67 13.37 -3.18
CA GLY A 55 13.01 14.67 -3.38
C GLY A 55 11.52 14.54 -3.66
N MET A 56 10.81 15.66 -3.64
CA MET A 56 9.39 15.73 -4.01
C MET A 56 9.15 15.26 -5.45
N ASP A 57 10.13 15.47 -6.34
CA ASP A 57 10.06 15.01 -7.73
C ASP A 57 9.91 13.49 -7.86
N ASP A 58 10.37 12.72 -6.87
CA ASP A 58 10.28 11.26 -6.86
C ASP A 58 8.83 10.77 -6.67
N LEU A 59 7.95 11.65 -6.15
CA LEU A 59 6.54 11.36 -5.85
C LEU A 59 5.58 11.76 -6.98
N ILE A 60 6.04 12.57 -7.93
CA ILE A 60 5.19 13.08 -8.99
C ILE A 60 4.87 11.96 -9.98
N LEU A 61 3.59 11.73 -10.21
CA LEU A 61 3.09 10.80 -11.22
C LEU A 61 3.06 11.46 -12.60
N THR A 62 3.08 10.64 -13.64
CA THR A 62 2.78 11.10 -15.00
C THR A 62 1.29 11.44 -15.11
N ALA A 63 0.92 12.29 -16.08
CA ALA A 63 -0.49 12.65 -16.30
C ALA A 63 -1.37 11.41 -16.55
N GLN A 64 -0.87 10.43 -17.29
CA GLN A 64 -1.60 9.19 -17.55
C GLN A 64 -1.78 8.36 -16.27
N ALA A 65 -0.73 8.19 -15.48
CA ALA A 65 -0.82 7.45 -14.21
C ALA A 65 -1.75 8.13 -13.19
N GLU A 66 -1.85 9.46 -13.23
CA GLU A 66 -2.79 10.21 -12.40
C GLU A 66 -4.24 9.98 -12.84
N LEU A 67 -4.52 9.97 -14.14
CA LEU A 67 -5.85 9.63 -14.68
C LEU A 67 -6.23 8.18 -14.33
N ASP A 68 -5.32 7.24 -14.56
CA ASP A 68 -5.53 5.84 -14.23
C ASP A 68 -5.76 5.62 -12.73
N ARG A 69 -5.08 6.41 -11.89
CA ARG A 69 -5.25 6.41 -10.42
C ARG A 69 -6.68 6.83 -10.03
N ILE A 70 -7.16 7.93 -10.60
CA ILE A 70 -8.49 8.46 -10.33
C ILE A 70 -9.55 7.44 -10.78
N GLU A 71 -9.44 6.92 -12.01
CA GLU A 71 -10.36 5.91 -12.55
C GLU A 71 -10.46 4.65 -11.67
N GLU A 72 -9.34 4.17 -11.12
CA GLU A 72 -9.38 3.01 -10.23
C GLU A 72 -9.97 3.34 -8.86
N LEU A 73 -9.67 4.52 -8.31
CA LEU A 73 -10.19 4.93 -7.01
C LEU A 73 -11.69 5.20 -7.04
N ASP A 74 -12.23 5.66 -8.17
CA ASP A 74 -13.68 5.89 -8.35
C ASP A 74 -14.48 4.57 -8.26
N LYS A 75 -13.85 3.43 -8.52
CA LYS A 75 -14.46 2.10 -8.36
C LYS A 75 -14.60 1.64 -6.91
N ALA A 76 -13.95 2.34 -5.96
CA ALA A 76 -13.89 1.90 -4.57
C ALA A 76 -15.26 1.89 -3.90
N ASP A 77 -16.07 2.94 -4.12
CA ASP A 77 -17.38 3.03 -3.49
C ASP A 77 -18.34 1.96 -4.00
N GLU A 78 -18.41 1.75 -5.30
CA GLU A 78 -19.21 0.69 -5.93
C GLU A 78 -18.75 -0.70 -5.45
N SER A 79 -17.45 -0.96 -5.42
CA SER A 79 -16.89 -2.23 -4.93
C SER A 79 -17.23 -2.49 -3.46
N CYS A 80 -17.23 -1.45 -2.62
CA CYS A 80 -17.60 -1.55 -1.21
C CYS A 80 -19.11 -1.83 -1.04
N LYS A 81 -19.96 -1.10 -1.78
CA LYS A 81 -21.43 -1.28 -1.76
C LYS A 81 -21.82 -2.66 -2.23
N THR A 82 -21.23 -3.13 -3.34
CA THR A 82 -21.49 -4.49 -3.87
C THR A 82 -21.08 -5.56 -2.85
N ALA A 83 -19.87 -5.49 -2.30
CA ALA A 83 -19.41 -6.44 -1.30
C ALA A 83 -20.28 -6.42 -0.03
N THR A 84 -20.79 -5.26 0.36
CA THR A 84 -21.70 -5.11 1.50
C THR A 84 -23.08 -5.71 1.20
N ALA A 85 -23.64 -5.47 0.02
CA ALA A 85 -24.92 -6.02 -0.42
C ALA A 85 -24.88 -7.55 -0.52
N ASP A 86 -23.78 -8.12 -1.02
CA ASP A 86 -23.56 -9.57 -1.08
C ASP A 86 -23.59 -10.21 0.32
N VAL A 87 -22.89 -9.62 1.30
CA VAL A 87 -22.87 -10.12 2.67
C VAL A 87 -24.23 -9.93 3.36
N ALA A 88 -24.93 -8.85 3.02
CA ALA A 88 -26.28 -8.61 3.55
C ALA A 88 -27.37 -9.50 2.90
N GLU A 89 -27.02 -10.30 1.86
CA GLU A 89 -27.97 -11.08 1.04
C GLU A 89 -29.05 -10.20 0.40
N ALA A 90 -28.65 -9.01 -0.03
CA ALA A 90 -29.53 -7.98 -0.55
C ALA A 90 -28.98 -7.37 -1.86
N ALA A 91 -28.30 -8.18 -2.69
CA ALA A 91 -27.62 -7.73 -3.91
C ALA A 91 -28.58 -7.07 -4.94
N ASP A 92 -29.83 -7.53 -4.99
CA ASP A 92 -30.84 -7.01 -5.93
C ASP A 92 -31.72 -5.89 -5.35
N LYS A 93 -31.42 -5.42 -4.14
CA LYS A 93 -32.24 -4.43 -3.44
C LYS A 93 -31.68 -3.02 -3.57
N PRO A 94 -32.56 -1.99 -3.49
CA PRO A 94 -32.12 -0.60 -3.47
C PRO A 94 -31.26 -0.30 -2.24
N GLU A 95 -30.36 0.66 -2.34
CA GLU A 95 -29.37 1.01 -1.32
C GLU A 95 -29.99 1.21 0.09
N ASN A 96 -31.16 1.84 0.17
CA ASN A 96 -31.86 2.07 1.43
C ASN A 96 -32.26 0.77 2.14
N GLU A 97 -32.67 -0.26 1.40
CA GLU A 97 -33.01 -1.56 1.97
C GLU A 97 -31.74 -2.33 2.40
N VAL A 98 -30.65 -2.19 1.65
CA VAL A 98 -29.34 -2.74 2.04
C VAL A 98 -28.89 -2.14 3.37
N VAL A 99 -28.97 -0.82 3.52
CA VAL A 99 -28.64 -0.12 4.78
C VAL A 99 -29.48 -0.62 5.95
N GLN A 100 -30.79 -0.81 5.74
CA GLN A 100 -31.68 -1.35 6.79
C GLN A 100 -31.33 -2.80 7.14
N ALA A 101 -31.04 -3.64 6.17
CA ALA A 101 -30.62 -5.02 6.39
C ALA A 101 -29.29 -5.09 7.17
N VAL A 102 -28.32 -4.25 6.80
CA VAL A 102 -27.03 -4.11 7.51
C VAL A 102 -27.24 -3.64 8.96
N ALA A 103 -28.10 -2.65 9.16
CA ALA A 103 -28.42 -2.12 10.50
C ALA A 103 -29.08 -3.19 11.40
N GLY A 104 -29.98 -4.00 10.85
CA GLY A 104 -30.62 -5.12 11.55
C GLY A 104 -29.60 -6.18 11.94
N LYS A 105 -28.86 -6.71 10.97
CA LYS A 105 -27.86 -7.78 11.19
C LYS A 105 -26.73 -7.35 12.16
N LEU A 106 -26.27 -6.10 12.10
CA LEU A 106 -25.25 -5.58 13.02
C LEU A 106 -25.73 -5.46 14.48
N ARG A 107 -27.03 -5.23 14.69
CA ARG A 107 -27.63 -5.19 16.05
C ARG A 107 -27.84 -6.57 16.64
N GLU A 108 -28.10 -7.56 15.78
CA GLU A 108 -28.38 -8.92 16.19
C GLU A 108 -27.13 -9.74 16.47
N ASN A 109 -26.07 -9.53 15.67
CA ASN A 109 -24.86 -10.35 15.74
C ASN A 109 -23.58 -9.55 15.48
N ALA A 110 -22.73 -9.43 16.52
CA ALA A 110 -21.45 -8.76 16.43
C ALA A 110 -20.42 -9.49 15.50
N ASP A 111 -20.52 -10.83 15.42
CA ASP A 111 -19.61 -11.63 14.57
C ASP A 111 -19.90 -11.41 13.09
N TRP A 112 -21.15 -11.10 12.74
CA TRP A 112 -21.52 -10.75 11.38
C TRP A 112 -20.80 -9.47 10.92
N GLY A 113 -20.63 -8.49 11.82
CA GLY A 113 -19.85 -7.30 11.55
C GLY A 113 -18.40 -7.60 11.15
N ALA A 114 -17.75 -8.57 11.78
CA ALA A 114 -16.41 -8.99 11.42
C ALA A 114 -16.34 -9.64 10.01
N GLN A 115 -17.33 -10.43 9.64
CA GLN A 115 -17.44 -11.01 8.29
C GLN A 115 -17.64 -9.93 7.22
N LEU A 116 -18.50 -8.94 7.50
CA LEU A 116 -18.72 -7.78 6.64
C LEU A 116 -17.40 -7.01 6.44
N ASP A 117 -16.70 -6.72 7.53
CA ASP A 117 -15.43 -5.99 7.48
C ASP A 117 -14.38 -6.73 6.65
N MET A 118 -14.23 -8.03 6.83
CA MET A 118 -13.29 -8.84 6.08
C MET A 118 -13.60 -8.85 4.57
N LYS A 119 -14.87 -8.99 4.19
CA LYS A 119 -15.29 -9.01 2.78
C LYS A 119 -15.11 -7.65 2.11
N ALA A 120 -15.56 -6.58 2.76
CA ALA A 120 -15.45 -5.23 2.23
C ALA A 120 -13.97 -4.78 2.15
N SER A 121 -13.16 -5.02 3.20
CA SER A 121 -11.71 -4.78 3.15
C SER A 121 -11.03 -5.57 2.02
N GLY A 122 -11.41 -6.82 1.82
CA GLY A 122 -10.89 -7.64 0.73
C GLY A 122 -11.19 -7.07 -0.66
N ALA A 123 -12.39 -6.51 -0.87
CA ALA A 123 -12.77 -5.83 -2.12
C ALA A 123 -11.97 -4.54 -2.31
N LEU A 124 -11.88 -3.70 -1.29
CA LEU A 124 -11.16 -2.42 -1.32
C LEU A 124 -9.64 -2.59 -1.46
N ASN A 125 -9.06 -3.63 -0.87
CA ASN A 125 -7.64 -3.95 -1.04
C ASN A 125 -7.29 -4.34 -2.49
N LYS A 126 -8.24 -4.93 -3.25
CA LYS A 126 -8.04 -5.17 -4.69
C LYS A 126 -7.97 -3.87 -5.47
N VAL A 127 -8.85 -2.91 -5.17
CA VAL A 127 -8.84 -1.58 -5.78
C VAL A 127 -7.53 -0.86 -5.48
N THR A 128 -7.14 -0.81 -4.20
CA THR A 128 -5.85 -0.20 -3.80
C THR A 128 -4.66 -0.85 -4.49
N SER A 129 -4.64 -2.20 -4.58
CA SER A 129 -3.56 -2.93 -5.25
C SER A 129 -3.51 -2.64 -6.75
N ALA A 130 -4.66 -2.50 -7.42
CA ALA A 130 -4.74 -2.11 -8.83
C ALA A 130 -4.22 -0.68 -9.04
N THR A 131 -4.65 0.26 -8.20
CA THR A 131 -4.16 1.65 -8.21
C THR A 131 -2.64 1.73 -8.04
N VAL A 132 -2.09 1.03 -7.04
CA VAL A 132 -0.65 1.01 -6.78
C VAL A 132 0.12 0.45 -7.98
N LYS A 133 -0.35 -0.63 -8.60
CA LYS A 133 0.31 -1.23 -9.78
C LYS A 133 0.35 -0.29 -10.99
N LYS A 134 -0.67 0.56 -11.17
CA LYS A 134 -0.70 1.57 -12.24
C LYS A 134 0.23 2.75 -11.94
N CYS A 135 0.35 3.13 -10.68
CA CYS A 135 1.16 4.27 -10.25
C CYS A 135 2.64 3.94 -10.08
N LEU A 136 2.97 2.75 -9.57
CA LEU A 136 4.32 2.41 -9.12
C LEU A 136 4.81 1.08 -9.69
N PRO A 137 6.09 0.98 -10.06
CA PRO A 137 7.12 2.02 -10.04
C PRO A 137 7.16 2.87 -11.31
N PHE A 138 6.48 2.47 -12.39
CA PHE A 138 6.66 3.01 -13.73
C PHE A 138 5.76 4.21 -14.04
N GLY A 139 4.75 4.48 -13.22
CA GLY A 139 3.86 5.63 -13.36
C GLY A 139 4.45 6.95 -12.83
N THR A 140 5.64 6.95 -12.25
CA THR A 140 6.30 8.16 -11.77
C THR A 140 6.93 8.94 -12.91
N LYS A 141 6.92 10.29 -12.81
CA LYS A 141 7.52 11.19 -13.80
C LYS A 141 9.02 10.96 -13.95
N LYS A 142 9.74 10.73 -12.85
CA LYS A 142 11.13 10.32 -12.86
C LYS A 142 11.24 8.84 -13.20
N PRO A 143 12.07 8.44 -14.17
CA PRO A 143 12.30 7.02 -14.47
C PRO A 143 12.94 6.32 -13.26
N PHE A 144 12.69 5.02 -13.11
CA PHE A 144 13.15 4.21 -11.99
C PHE A 144 14.63 4.45 -11.64
N SER A 145 15.52 4.46 -12.64
CA SER A 145 16.97 4.62 -12.45
C SER A 145 17.40 5.98 -11.86
N LYS A 146 16.53 6.98 -11.89
CA LYS A 146 16.77 8.33 -11.35
C LYS A 146 15.88 8.65 -10.15
N ASN A 147 14.91 7.81 -9.84
CA ASN A 147 13.99 7.97 -8.73
C ASN A 147 14.57 7.30 -7.48
N CYS A 148 15.19 8.10 -6.61
CA CYS A 148 15.87 7.59 -5.41
C CYS A 148 14.92 6.89 -4.44
N LEU A 149 13.67 7.35 -4.32
CA LEU A 149 12.67 6.73 -3.47
C LEU A 149 12.23 5.36 -4.00
N SER A 150 12.02 5.24 -5.31
CA SER A 150 11.75 3.96 -5.98
C SER A 150 12.90 2.97 -5.81
N ILE A 151 14.12 3.40 -6.06
CA ILE A 151 15.33 2.55 -5.89
C ILE A 151 15.41 2.04 -4.44
N MET A 152 15.27 2.92 -3.47
CA MET A 152 15.39 2.60 -2.04
C MET A 152 14.32 1.62 -1.57
N THR A 153 13.07 1.80 -1.98
CA THR A 153 11.95 0.98 -1.52
C THR A 153 11.87 -0.36 -2.25
N ILE A 154 12.11 -0.40 -3.56
CA ILE A 154 12.04 -1.62 -4.37
C ILE A 154 13.22 -2.53 -4.13
N SER A 155 14.44 -1.99 -3.97
CA SER A 155 15.62 -2.77 -3.58
C SER A 155 15.51 -3.33 -2.15
N GLY A 156 14.56 -2.83 -1.35
CA GLY A 156 14.38 -3.21 0.05
C GLY A 156 15.46 -2.63 0.98
N ALA A 157 16.27 -1.70 0.51
CA ALA A 157 17.35 -1.09 1.30
C ALA A 157 16.78 -0.34 2.51
N LYS A 158 15.78 0.50 2.29
CA LYS A 158 15.08 1.23 3.35
C LYS A 158 13.69 1.66 2.88
N GLY A 159 12.74 1.69 3.83
CA GLY A 159 11.34 1.94 3.53
C GLY A 159 10.64 0.70 2.95
N SER A 160 9.35 0.83 2.67
CA SER A 160 8.55 -0.21 2.04
C SER A 160 7.77 0.36 0.87
N LEU A 161 7.37 -0.51 -0.05
CA LEU A 161 6.48 -0.13 -1.15
C LEU A 161 5.15 0.41 -0.62
N VAL A 162 4.69 -0.10 0.53
CA VAL A 162 3.46 0.39 1.21
C VAL A 162 3.59 1.86 1.58
N ASN A 163 4.71 2.25 2.23
CA ASN A 163 4.93 3.66 2.56
C ASN A 163 4.98 4.55 1.30
N PHE A 164 5.66 4.08 0.27
CA PHE A 164 5.73 4.81 -0.99
C PHE A 164 4.34 4.94 -1.64
N SER A 165 3.54 3.88 -1.66
CA SER A 165 2.18 3.93 -2.22
C SER A 165 1.26 4.86 -1.43
N GLN A 166 1.34 4.86 -0.11
CA GLN A 166 0.55 5.76 0.74
C GLN A 166 0.89 7.23 0.51
N ILE A 167 2.16 7.54 0.23
CA ILE A 167 2.59 8.90 -0.06
C ILE A 167 2.19 9.30 -1.49
N ALA A 168 2.40 8.45 -2.50
CA ALA A 168 2.31 8.80 -3.91
C ALA A 168 1.01 8.39 -4.59
N ALA A 169 0.32 7.33 -4.14
CA ALA A 169 -0.85 6.77 -4.81
C ALA A 169 -2.15 6.94 -3.99
N ALA A 170 -2.33 6.18 -2.91
CA ALA A 170 -3.48 6.27 -2.01
C ALA A 170 -3.15 5.60 -0.68
N LEU A 171 -3.82 6.00 0.40
CA LEU A 171 -3.71 5.33 1.69
C LEU A 171 -4.45 4.00 1.69
N GLY A 172 -5.64 3.95 1.09
CA GLY A 172 -6.47 2.75 1.06
C GLY A 172 -7.29 2.53 2.33
N GLN A 173 -7.77 1.29 2.53
CA GLN A 173 -8.56 0.93 3.69
C GLN A 173 -7.74 1.00 4.98
N GLN A 174 -8.27 1.72 5.95
CA GLN A 174 -7.71 1.80 7.30
C GLN A 174 -8.40 0.78 8.21
N GLU A 175 -7.61 0.10 9.02
CA GLU A 175 -8.07 -0.92 9.95
C GLU A 175 -7.49 -0.67 11.34
N LEU A 176 -8.30 -0.93 12.36
CA LEU A 176 -7.92 -0.92 13.76
C LEU A 176 -8.13 -2.33 14.32
N GLU A 177 -7.06 -2.96 14.80
CA GLU A 177 -7.09 -4.32 15.36
C GLU A 177 -7.72 -5.36 14.42
N GLY A 178 -7.48 -5.24 13.09
CA GLY A 178 -8.00 -6.16 12.08
C GLY A 178 -9.48 -5.96 11.73
N ARG A 179 -10.08 -4.88 12.16
CA ARG A 179 -11.44 -4.46 11.81
C ARG A 179 -11.42 -3.08 11.16
N ARG A 180 -12.45 -2.79 10.35
CA ARG A 180 -12.64 -1.42 9.84
C ARG A 180 -12.97 -0.48 11.01
N VAL A 181 -13.09 0.81 10.73
CA VAL A 181 -13.35 1.83 11.75
C VAL A 181 -14.57 1.49 12.61
N PRO A 182 -14.48 1.66 13.95
CA PRO A 182 -15.57 1.34 14.86
C PRO A 182 -16.78 2.25 14.64
N ARG A 183 -17.96 1.75 14.97
CA ARG A 183 -19.21 2.50 14.91
C ARG A 183 -19.67 2.91 16.30
N MET A 184 -20.19 4.12 16.40
CA MET A 184 -20.89 4.58 17.59
C MET A 184 -22.23 3.83 17.79
N PRO A 185 -22.82 3.84 18.98
CA PRO A 185 -24.15 3.27 19.21
C PRO A 185 -25.25 3.80 18.27
N SER A 186 -25.07 5.03 17.74
CA SER A 186 -25.94 5.63 16.72
C SER A 186 -25.84 4.97 15.35
N GLY A 187 -24.88 4.06 15.12
CA GLY A 187 -24.57 3.45 13.85
C GLY A 187 -23.62 4.26 12.95
N ARG A 188 -23.20 5.45 13.38
CA ARG A 188 -22.27 6.32 12.64
C ARG A 188 -20.82 5.97 12.95
N THR A 189 -19.94 6.10 11.98
CA THR A 189 -18.48 6.03 12.20
C THR A 189 -17.93 7.39 12.63
N LEU A 190 -18.41 8.46 11.98
CA LEU A 190 -18.14 9.85 12.36
C LEU A 190 -19.45 10.66 12.33
N PRO A 191 -19.52 11.80 13.04
CA PRO A 191 -20.72 12.64 13.06
C PRO A 191 -21.16 13.18 11.68
N CYS A 192 -20.23 13.28 10.74
CA CYS A 192 -20.49 13.77 9.39
C CYS A 192 -21.10 12.74 8.44
N PHE A 193 -21.14 11.46 8.83
CA PHE A 193 -21.73 10.39 8.03
C PHE A 193 -23.10 9.98 8.53
N GLU A 194 -23.92 9.43 7.64
CA GLU A 194 -25.24 8.89 8.01
C GLU A 194 -25.12 7.61 8.87
N PRO A 195 -26.14 7.29 9.67
CA PRO A 195 -26.17 6.02 10.42
C PRO A 195 -26.13 4.83 9.46
N PHE A 196 -25.23 3.87 9.75
CA PHE A 196 -25.05 2.65 8.95
C PHE A 196 -24.69 2.89 7.47
N ASP A 197 -24.07 4.03 7.17
CA ASP A 197 -23.55 4.34 5.82
C ASP A 197 -22.64 3.21 5.34
N ILE A 198 -22.92 2.69 4.13
CA ILE A 198 -22.19 1.58 3.49
C ILE A 198 -21.11 2.03 2.51
N SER A 199 -20.96 3.35 2.31
CA SER A 199 -19.92 3.89 1.44
C SER A 199 -18.52 3.52 1.91
N ALA A 200 -17.58 3.41 0.98
CA ALA A 200 -16.19 3.11 1.29
C ALA A 200 -15.58 4.15 2.24
N ARG A 201 -15.83 5.43 1.97
CA ARG A 201 -15.32 6.56 2.74
C ARG A 201 -15.81 6.58 4.18
N ALA A 202 -17.09 6.34 4.41
CA ALA A 202 -17.66 6.27 5.77
C ALA A 202 -17.08 5.11 6.59
N ASN A 203 -16.58 4.09 5.93
CA ASN A 203 -16.02 2.90 6.56
C ASN A 203 -14.49 2.85 6.58
N GLY A 204 -13.83 4.02 6.44
CA GLY A 204 -12.39 4.17 6.63
C GLY A 204 -11.54 3.91 5.40
N TYR A 205 -12.13 3.94 4.19
CA TYR A 205 -11.34 3.94 2.96
C TYR A 205 -10.88 5.35 2.62
N ILE A 206 -9.57 5.56 2.50
CA ILE A 206 -8.95 6.85 2.21
C ILE A 206 -8.40 6.82 0.78
N ALA A 207 -9.10 7.50 -0.14
CA ALA A 207 -8.66 7.67 -1.52
C ALA A 207 -7.54 8.71 -1.67
N CYS A 208 -7.42 9.60 -0.71
CA CYS A 208 -6.35 10.60 -0.66
C CYS A 208 -4.99 9.96 -0.41
N ARG A 209 -3.92 10.72 -0.67
CA ARG A 209 -2.53 10.36 -0.46
C ARG A 209 -1.83 11.44 0.37
N PHE A 210 -0.79 11.08 1.10
CA PHE A 210 -0.05 12.05 1.93
C PHE A 210 0.54 13.21 1.12
N PHE A 211 0.93 12.96 -0.14
CA PHE A 211 1.48 14.00 -1.00
C PHE A 211 0.51 15.15 -1.27
N THR A 212 -0.78 14.88 -1.39
CA THR A 212 -1.82 15.92 -1.59
C THR A 212 -2.48 16.38 -0.29
N GLY A 213 -2.25 15.67 0.80
CA GLY A 213 -2.91 15.87 2.09
C GLY A 213 -4.21 15.08 2.24
N LEU A 214 -4.75 15.05 3.46
CA LEU A 214 -5.96 14.35 3.84
C LEU A 214 -7.07 15.36 4.18
N ASN A 215 -8.30 14.97 3.93
CA ASN A 215 -9.47 15.73 4.38
C ASN A 215 -9.72 15.49 5.89
N PRO A 216 -10.40 16.39 6.61
CA PRO A 216 -10.66 16.22 8.04
C PRO A 216 -11.30 14.89 8.44
N PRO A 217 -12.26 14.31 7.68
CA PRO A 217 -12.81 13.00 8.01
C PRO A 217 -11.87 11.82 7.77
N GLU A 218 -10.78 12.04 7.02
CA GLU A 218 -9.79 11.02 6.66
C GLU A 218 -8.57 11.02 7.60
N TYR A 219 -8.41 12.09 8.37
CA TYR A 219 -7.37 12.24 9.39
C TYR A 219 -7.84 11.68 10.73
#